data_aaced1cd529e99e39627b6e38753be87
#
_entry.id   aaced1cd529e99e39627b6e38753be87
#
_cell.length_a   1.000
_cell.length_b   1.000
_cell.length_c   1.000
_cell.angle_alpha   90.00
_cell.angle_beta   90.00
_cell.angle_gamma   90.00
#
_symmetry.space_group_name_H-M   'P 1'
#
loop_
_entity.id
_entity.type
_entity.pdbx_description
1 polymer ?
#
loop_
_entity_poly.entity_id
_entity_poly.type
_entity_poly.pdbx_seq_one_letter_code
_entity_poly.pdbx_strand_id
1 'polypeptide(L)'
;MHMLNGARRQFVLGTLGTAALAASPLRLLAQGWPERPITFICPWPAGGTADQSMRALCTVAARVLGQPIAVENRAGASGMIGAKALASARPDGYTIGQIPISVTRFSQLGTLAADPRKDYSYIARTSGQTFGIAVPAASPFKTLKDFVDAAKASPGRLTYAHSGVGGATHVGMEEFAMAAGIQLNHVPYKGGADALQGVLGGHVDALADSSSWAPHVEAGKLRLLATWGEQRTARFKDTPTLKEMGYHVVVDAPNGIGAPKGIDPAILARLREAFRQAVASAEFKAVTEKIDAPVLYLDGPDYEKYVNTVYQKETALIDRLKLRELMRS
;
A
#
# COMPACT_ATOMS: atom_id res chain seq x y z
N MET A 1 -100.23 9.27 10.04
CA MET A 1 -100.34 10.02 8.75
C MET A 1 -99.02 10.78 8.57
N HIS A 2 -98.38 10.61 7.44
CA HIS A 2 -97.16 11.23 6.87
C HIS A 2 -95.83 10.93 7.58
N MET A 3 -95.15 9.97 7.08
CA MET A 3 -94.01 9.93 6.13
C MET A 3 -93.19 11.22 6.00
N LEU A 4 -91.90 11.12 6.21
CA LEU A 4 -90.90 11.75 5.34
C LEU A 4 -89.52 11.09 5.47
N ASN A 5 -89.01 10.70 4.36
CA ASN A 5 -87.69 10.18 4.07
C ASN A 5 -86.58 11.22 4.32
N GLY A 6 -85.48 10.82 4.94
CA GLY A 6 -84.25 11.60 5.03
C GLY A 6 -83.05 10.80 4.57
N ALA A 7 -82.52 11.12 3.41
CA ALA A 7 -81.43 10.43 2.75
C ALA A 7 -80.10 10.48 3.54
N ARG A 8 -79.48 9.32 3.71
CA ARG A 8 -78.12 9.18 4.21
C ARG A 8 -77.14 9.64 3.14
N ARG A 9 -76.44 10.73 3.42
CA ARG A 9 -75.19 11.11 2.71
C ARG A 9 -74.05 10.43 3.37
N GLN A 10 -73.48 9.46 2.69
CA GLN A 10 -72.18 8.88 3.04
C GLN A 10 -71.06 9.83 2.69
N PHE A 11 -70.37 10.32 3.70
CA PHE A 11 -69.08 11.04 3.52
C PHE A 11 -67.97 10.00 3.36
N VAL A 12 -67.45 9.84 2.16
CA VAL A 12 -66.21 9.10 1.91
C VAL A 12 -65.05 10.03 2.26
N LEU A 13 -64.44 9.82 3.44
CA LEU A 13 -63.16 10.42 3.80
C LEU A 13 -62.05 9.66 3.08
N GLY A 14 -61.54 10.27 1.98
CA GLY A 14 -60.35 9.84 1.31
C GLY A 14 -59.14 10.14 2.19
N THR A 15 -58.53 9.11 2.74
CA THR A 15 -57.20 9.17 3.40
C THR A 15 -56.14 9.39 2.33
N LEU A 16 -55.72 10.64 2.12
CA LEU A 16 -54.46 10.99 1.43
C LEU A 16 -53.30 10.55 2.30
N GLY A 17 -52.75 9.36 1.99
CA GLY A 17 -51.49 8.87 2.54
C GLY A 17 -50.35 9.76 2.07
N THR A 18 -49.91 10.69 2.90
CA THR A 18 -48.65 11.42 2.76
C THR A 18 -47.52 10.42 2.95
N ALA A 19 -47.01 9.84 1.85
CA ALA A 19 -45.72 9.16 1.84
C ALA A 19 -44.65 10.24 2.03
N ALA A 20 -44.29 10.53 3.28
CA ALA A 20 -43.09 11.29 3.61
C ALA A 20 -41.89 10.48 3.11
N LEU A 21 -41.35 10.84 1.97
CA LEU A 21 -40.02 10.45 1.57
C LEU A 21 -39.06 10.97 2.64
N ALA A 22 -38.67 10.09 3.55
CA ALA A 22 -37.53 10.31 4.44
C ALA A 22 -36.28 10.45 3.55
N ALA A 23 -36.04 11.67 3.06
CA ALA A 23 -34.77 12.04 2.43
C ALA A 23 -33.73 11.90 3.53
N SER A 24 -33.00 10.78 3.48
CA SER A 24 -31.92 10.50 4.42
C SER A 24 -30.95 11.67 4.46
N PRO A 25 -30.62 12.23 5.64
CA PRO A 25 -29.67 13.35 5.77
C PRO A 25 -28.29 13.07 5.18
N LEU A 26 -27.98 11.79 4.91
CA LEU A 26 -26.78 11.33 4.25
C LEU A 26 -26.58 11.89 2.83
N ARG A 27 -27.63 12.15 2.06
CA ARG A 27 -27.49 12.72 0.71
C ARG A 27 -27.08 14.20 0.69
N LEU A 28 -27.41 14.98 1.72
CA LEU A 28 -27.02 16.39 1.81
C LEU A 28 -25.52 16.55 2.12
N LEU A 29 -24.94 15.66 2.95
CA LEU A 29 -23.51 15.71 3.30
C LEU A 29 -22.61 15.46 2.09
N ALA A 30 -23.04 14.66 1.11
CA ALA A 30 -22.26 14.37 -0.08
C ALA A 30 -22.30 15.49 -1.15
N GLN A 31 -23.31 16.38 -1.15
CA GLN A 31 -23.41 17.44 -2.13
C GLN A 31 -22.39 18.58 -1.93
N GLY A 32 -21.97 18.84 -0.69
CA GLY A 32 -20.95 19.87 -0.37
C GLY A 32 -19.55 19.32 -0.17
N TRP A 33 -19.39 18.00 0.05
CA TRP A 33 -18.07 17.40 0.29
C TRP A 33 -17.21 17.37 -0.98
N PRO A 34 -15.88 17.69 -0.93
CA PRO A 34 -15.15 18.26 0.21
C PRO A 34 -15.22 19.79 0.23
N GLU A 35 -15.41 20.37 1.43
CA GLU A 35 -15.43 21.82 1.68
C GLU A 35 -14.12 22.36 2.27
N ARG A 36 -13.22 21.45 2.66
CA ARG A 36 -11.92 21.75 3.27
C ARG A 36 -10.86 20.78 2.82
N PRO A 37 -9.56 21.07 3.04
CA PRO A 37 -8.48 20.17 2.69
C PRO A 37 -8.63 18.77 3.28
N ILE A 38 -8.19 17.77 2.50
CA ILE A 38 -8.16 16.35 2.87
C ILE A 38 -6.74 16.00 3.32
N THR A 39 -6.61 15.23 4.39
CA THR A 39 -5.32 14.68 4.84
C THR A 39 -5.13 13.29 4.22
N PHE A 40 -3.97 13.08 3.60
CA PHE A 40 -3.54 11.79 3.09
C PHE A 40 -2.39 11.25 3.97
N ILE A 41 -2.62 10.18 4.72
CA ILE A 41 -1.59 9.53 5.52
C ILE A 41 -0.72 8.65 4.62
N CYS A 42 0.56 9.01 4.48
CA CYS A 42 1.59 8.18 3.87
C CYS A 42 2.36 7.45 4.99
N PRO A 43 2.34 6.10 5.06
CA PRO A 43 2.95 5.34 6.15
C PRO A 43 4.46 5.17 6.02
N TRP A 44 5.11 5.91 5.14
CA TRP A 44 6.52 5.83 4.79
C TRP A 44 7.22 7.18 4.94
N PRO A 45 8.56 7.20 5.13
CA PRO A 45 9.33 8.43 5.15
C PRO A 45 9.20 9.22 3.84
N ALA A 46 9.32 10.54 3.95
CA ALA A 46 9.30 11.42 2.80
C ALA A 46 10.48 11.09 1.85
N GLY A 47 10.24 11.23 0.55
CA GLY A 47 11.24 11.01 -0.50
C GLY A 47 11.41 9.56 -0.96
N GLY A 48 10.85 8.56 -0.26
CA GLY A 48 10.79 7.18 -0.73
C GLY A 48 9.86 7.01 -1.94
N THR A 49 9.96 5.86 -2.64
CA THR A 49 9.15 5.59 -3.85
C THR A 49 7.65 5.68 -3.60
N ALA A 50 7.18 5.14 -2.47
CA ALA A 50 5.77 5.22 -2.09
C ALA A 50 5.32 6.67 -1.84
N ASP A 51 6.11 7.48 -1.14
CA ASP A 51 5.81 8.89 -0.89
C ASP A 51 5.73 9.70 -2.19
N GLN A 52 6.70 9.52 -3.10
CA GLN A 52 6.72 10.19 -4.40
C GLN A 52 5.48 9.82 -5.24
N SER A 53 5.13 8.53 -5.28
CA SER A 53 3.94 8.02 -5.97
C SER A 53 2.66 8.62 -5.38
N MET A 54 2.52 8.61 -4.04
CA MET A 54 1.32 9.13 -3.38
C MET A 54 1.18 10.65 -3.53
N ARG A 55 2.27 11.42 -3.49
CA ARG A 55 2.23 12.88 -3.74
C ARG A 55 1.78 13.21 -5.15
N ALA A 56 2.31 12.52 -6.15
CA ALA A 56 1.89 12.70 -7.54
C ALA A 56 0.38 12.38 -7.71
N LEU A 57 -0.06 11.28 -7.13
CA LEU A 57 -1.46 10.85 -7.16
C LEU A 57 -2.39 11.88 -6.50
N CYS A 58 -2.03 12.33 -5.28
CA CYS A 58 -2.80 13.33 -4.53
C CYS A 58 -2.87 14.68 -5.25
N THR A 59 -1.80 15.10 -5.93
CA THR A 59 -1.78 16.34 -6.71
C THR A 59 -2.84 16.34 -7.80
N VAL A 60 -2.98 15.22 -8.52
CA VAL A 60 -4.00 15.10 -9.58
C VAL A 60 -5.40 14.96 -8.98
N ALA A 61 -5.57 14.09 -7.97
CA ALA A 61 -6.85 13.88 -7.32
C ALA A 61 -7.41 15.16 -6.68
N ALA A 62 -6.54 16.01 -6.13
CA ALA A 62 -6.92 17.31 -5.56
C ALA A 62 -7.60 18.23 -6.59
N ARG A 63 -7.11 18.24 -7.84
CA ARG A 63 -7.71 19.01 -8.93
C ARG A 63 -9.13 18.49 -9.27
N VAL A 64 -9.29 17.18 -9.27
CA VAL A 64 -10.59 16.54 -9.55
C VAL A 64 -11.61 16.82 -8.44
N LEU A 65 -11.16 16.78 -7.18
CA LEU A 65 -12.01 17.01 -6.00
C LEU A 65 -12.28 18.50 -5.72
N GLY A 66 -11.47 19.40 -6.28
CA GLY A 66 -11.57 20.84 -6.05
C GLY A 66 -11.07 21.31 -4.67
N GLN A 67 -10.37 20.43 -3.94
CA GLN A 67 -9.78 20.74 -2.63
C GLN A 67 -8.37 20.17 -2.50
N PRO A 68 -7.46 20.83 -1.79
CA PRO A 68 -6.12 20.32 -1.55
C PRO A 68 -6.12 18.98 -0.82
N ILE A 69 -5.17 18.09 -1.18
CA ILE A 69 -4.89 16.88 -0.44
C ILE A 69 -3.47 16.99 0.14
N ALA A 70 -3.38 17.19 1.46
CA ALA A 70 -2.12 17.33 2.18
C ALA A 70 -1.56 15.94 2.54
N VAL A 71 -0.38 15.60 2.02
CA VAL A 71 0.29 14.33 2.34
C VAL A 71 1.09 14.47 3.63
N GLU A 72 0.72 13.69 4.63
CA GLU A 72 1.34 13.60 5.95
C GLU A 72 2.08 12.26 6.10
N ASN A 73 3.40 12.30 6.34
CA ASN A 73 4.20 11.10 6.53
C ASN A 73 4.12 10.62 8.00
N ARG A 74 3.54 9.44 8.22
CA ARG A 74 3.47 8.75 9.54
C ARG A 74 4.18 7.41 9.45
N ALA A 75 5.49 7.47 9.31
CA ALA A 75 6.36 6.31 9.12
C ALA A 75 6.64 5.56 10.43
N GLY A 76 7.07 4.31 10.30
CA GLY A 76 7.53 3.45 11.39
C GLY A 76 6.75 2.14 11.53
N ALA A 77 7.34 1.17 12.23
CA ALA A 77 6.81 -0.18 12.39
C ALA A 77 6.33 -0.80 11.06
N SER A 78 7.17 -0.75 10.02
CA SER A 78 6.84 -1.25 8.67
C SER A 78 5.55 -0.66 8.08
N GLY A 79 5.27 0.63 8.39
CA GLY A 79 4.06 1.34 7.95
C GLY A 79 2.84 1.17 8.87
N MET A 80 2.95 0.38 9.94
CA MET A 80 1.80 0.09 10.81
C MET A 80 1.37 1.29 11.67
N ILE A 81 2.26 2.26 11.92
CA ILE A 81 1.89 3.51 12.61
C ILE A 81 0.87 4.28 11.76
N GLY A 82 1.16 4.47 10.47
CA GLY A 82 0.23 5.15 9.55
C GLY A 82 -1.06 4.35 9.31
N ALA A 83 -0.95 3.03 9.12
CA ALA A 83 -2.12 2.17 8.94
C ALA A 83 -3.07 2.21 10.15
N LYS A 84 -2.55 2.13 11.38
CA LYS A 84 -3.35 2.25 12.61
C LYS A 84 -4.00 3.63 12.70
N ALA A 85 -3.25 4.70 12.42
CA ALA A 85 -3.77 6.06 12.45
C ALA A 85 -4.93 6.24 11.46
N LEU A 86 -4.84 5.65 10.26
CA LEU A 86 -5.90 5.67 9.27
C LEU A 86 -7.14 4.90 9.77
N ALA A 87 -6.97 3.67 10.27
CA ALA A 87 -8.09 2.86 10.77
C ALA A 87 -8.87 3.56 11.90
N SER A 88 -8.17 4.35 12.74
CA SER A 88 -8.75 5.06 13.89
C SER A 88 -9.27 6.46 13.56
N ALA A 89 -9.14 6.93 12.32
CA ALA A 89 -9.60 8.25 11.92
C ALA A 89 -11.13 8.30 11.78
N ARG A 90 -11.71 9.49 11.77
CA ARG A 90 -13.14 9.67 11.54
C ARG A 90 -13.49 9.29 10.09
N PRO A 91 -14.59 8.56 9.85
CA PRO A 91 -15.00 8.14 8.51
C PRO A 91 -15.77 9.24 7.77
N ASP A 92 -15.30 10.49 7.84
CA ASP A 92 -15.92 11.67 7.25
C ASP A 92 -15.36 12.04 5.86
N GLY A 93 -14.43 11.23 5.35
CA GLY A 93 -13.79 11.45 4.05
C GLY A 93 -12.63 12.44 4.06
N TYR A 94 -12.33 13.10 5.17
CA TYR A 94 -11.24 14.07 5.27
C TYR A 94 -9.91 13.49 5.75
N THR A 95 -9.90 12.19 6.08
CA THR A 95 -8.67 11.42 6.30
C THR A 95 -8.72 10.17 5.45
N ILE A 96 -7.79 10.08 4.52
CA ILE A 96 -7.55 8.92 3.66
C ILE A 96 -6.06 8.57 3.73
N GLY A 97 -5.63 7.47 3.14
CA GLY A 97 -4.21 7.16 3.17
C GLY A 97 -3.84 5.90 2.42
N GLN A 98 -2.54 5.66 2.34
CA GLN A 98 -1.99 4.42 1.82
C GLN A 98 -2.11 3.33 2.89
N ILE A 99 -2.54 2.15 2.46
CA ILE A 99 -2.63 0.94 3.29
C ILE A 99 -1.55 -0.03 2.79
N PRO A 100 -0.44 -0.23 3.54
CA PRO A 100 0.54 -1.26 3.18
C PRO A 100 -0.11 -2.64 3.16
N ILE A 101 0.16 -3.45 2.16
CA ILE A 101 -0.44 -4.81 2.08
C ILE A 101 -0.05 -5.69 3.27
N SER A 102 1.09 -5.42 3.89
CA SER A 102 1.55 -6.11 5.10
C SER A 102 0.62 -5.96 6.33
N VAL A 103 -0.38 -5.06 6.29
CA VAL A 103 -1.45 -5.04 7.32
C VAL A 103 -2.12 -6.40 7.47
N THR A 104 -2.20 -7.19 6.39
CA THR A 104 -2.72 -8.57 6.38
C THR A 104 -1.91 -9.49 7.29
N ARG A 105 -0.59 -9.34 7.26
CA ARG A 105 0.37 -10.10 8.09
C ARG A 105 0.37 -9.61 9.53
N PHE A 106 0.51 -8.31 9.75
CA PHE A 106 0.60 -7.73 11.10
C PHE A 106 -0.68 -7.92 11.92
N SER A 107 -1.85 -7.92 11.26
CA SER A 107 -3.13 -8.28 11.87
C SER A 107 -3.12 -9.74 12.37
N GLN A 108 -2.65 -10.70 11.57
CA GLN A 108 -2.57 -12.11 11.95
C GLN A 108 -1.48 -12.41 13.01
N LEU A 109 -0.42 -11.61 13.03
CA LEU A 109 0.61 -11.67 14.07
C LEU A 109 0.14 -11.07 15.40
N GLY A 110 -1.02 -10.36 15.42
CA GLY A 110 -1.54 -9.70 16.60
C GLY A 110 -0.81 -8.41 16.99
N THR A 111 0.08 -7.90 16.12
CA THR A 111 0.85 -6.67 16.35
C THR A 111 0.20 -5.42 15.77
N LEU A 112 -0.80 -5.58 14.92
CA LEU A 112 -1.72 -4.55 14.47
C LEU A 112 -3.14 -4.90 14.93
N ALA A 113 -3.76 -4.03 15.73
CA ALA A 113 -5.13 -4.25 16.20
C ALA A 113 -6.18 -4.15 15.08
N ALA A 114 -5.89 -3.40 14.01
CA ALA A 114 -6.81 -3.26 12.87
C ALA A 114 -6.88 -4.54 12.02
N ASP A 115 -8.11 -4.97 11.69
CA ASP A 115 -8.36 -6.05 10.73
C ASP A 115 -8.53 -5.44 9.32
N PRO A 116 -7.65 -5.76 8.36
CA PRO A 116 -7.71 -5.20 7.01
C PRO A 116 -9.03 -5.51 6.28
N ARG A 117 -9.76 -6.54 6.71
CA ARG A 117 -11.06 -6.93 6.12
C ARG A 117 -12.25 -6.17 6.69
N LYS A 118 -12.08 -5.47 7.84
CA LYS A 118 -13.19 -4.86 8.59
C LYS A 118 -13.00 -3.37 8.86
N ASP A 119 -11.76 -2.89 8.98
CA ASP A 119 -11.48 -1.57 9.52
C ASP A 119 -11.14 -0.53 8.45
N TYR A 120 -11.12 -0.94 7.17
CA TYR A 120 -10.87 -0.06 6.03
C TYR A 120 -11.97 -0.14 4.97
N SER A 121 -12.17 0.97 4.26
CA SER A 121 -12.92 1.07 3.02
C SER A 121 -11.93 1.32 1.89
N TYR A 122 -11.76 0.38 0.97
CA TYR A 122 -10.76 0.45 -0.08
C TYR A 122 -11.20 1.38 -1.21
N ILE A 123 -10.29 2.28 -1.61
CA ILE A 123 -10.50 3.24 -2.71
C ILE A 123 -9.96 2.65 -4.00
N ALA A 124 -8.68 2.30 -4.06
CA ALA A 124 -8.06 1.66 -5.23
C ALA A 124 -6.70 1.04 -4.88
N ARG A 125 -6.25 0.06 -5.68
CA ARG A 125 -4.83 -0.21 -5.92
C ARG A 125 -4.37 0.69 -7.06
N THR A 126 -3.25 1.38 -6.92
CA THR A 126 -2.82 2.39 -7.90
C THR A 126 -1.61 1.94 -8.72
N SER A 127 -0.61 1.41 -8.04
CA SER A 127 0.63 0.92 -8.65
C SER A 127 1.20 -0.24 -7.85
N GLY A 128 2.19 -0.92 -8.40
CA GLY A 128 3.06 -1.85 -7.67
C GLY A 128 4.33 -1.18 -7.19
N GLN A 129 5.21 -1.97 -6.63
CA GLN A 129 6.57 -1.59 -6.31
C GLN A 129 7.53 -2.62 -6.93
N THR A 130 8.61 -2.15 -7.53
CA THR A 130 9.69 -3.02 -7.99
C THR A 130 10.70 -3.17 -6.85
N PHE A 131 10.78 -4.36 -6.28
CA PHE A 131 11.78 -4.67 -5.26
C PHE A 131 13.06 -5.22 -5.87
N GLY A 132 14.17 -5.06 -5.16
CA GLY A 132 15.45 -5.59 -5.58
C GLY A 132 16.48 -5.64 -4.46
N ILE A 133 17.58 -6.32 -4.78
CA ILE A 133 18.80 -6.39 -3.95
C ILE A 133 19.85 -5.53 -4.64
N ALA A 134 20.25 -4.45 -3.99
CA ALA A 134 21.31 -3.58 -4.47
C ALA A 134 22.49 -3.54 -3.49
N VAL A 135 23.69 -3.37 -4.01
CA VAL A 135 24.92 -3.23 -3.23
C VAL A 135 25.67 -1.97 -3.65
N PRO A 136 26.57 -1.40 -2.83
CA PRO A 136 27.45 -0.35 -3.26
C PRO A 136 28.21 -0.74 -4.53
N ALA A 137 28.39 0.17 -5.49
CA ALA A 137 29.11 -0.13 -6.74
C ALA A 137 30.55 -0.59 -6.50
N ALA A 138 31.18 -0.09 -5.41
CA ALA A 138 32.50 -0.51 -4.97
C ALA A 138 32.55 -1.89 -4.29
N SER A 139 31.37 -2.48 -3.99
CA SER A 139 31.28 -3.82 -3.40
C SER A 139 32.00 -4.87 -4.26
N PRO A 140 32.61 -5.90 -3.65
CA PRO A 140 33.19 -7.04 -4.36
C PRO A 140 32.13 -7.84 -5.14
N PHE A 141 30.85 -7.73 -4.76
CA PHE A 141 29.75 -8.48 -5.38
C PHE A 141 29.35 -7.86 -6.72
N LYS A 142 29.70 -8.53 -7.81
CA LYS A 142 29.35 -8.10 -9.19
C LYS A 142 28.03 -8.71 -9.67
N THR A 143 27.70 -9.89 -9.12
CA THR A 143 26.51 -10.67 -9.41
C THR A 143 25.81 -11.12 -8.14
N LEU A 144 24.55 -11.55 -8.24
CA LEU A 144 23.86 -12.19 -7.12
C LEU A 144 24.58 -13.47 -6.65
N LYS A 145 25.22 -14.20 -7.60
CA LYS A 145 25.99 -15.39 -7.29
C LYS A 145 27.16 -15.06 -6.34
N ASP A 146 27.91 -13.99 -6.61
CA ASP A 146 29.03 -13.58 -5.73
C ASP A 146 28.54 -13.28 -4.33
N PHE A 147 27.37 -12.60 -4.21
CA PHE A 147 26.75 -12.31 -2.92
C PHE A 147 26.35 -13.58 -2.16
N VAL A 148 25.72 -14.54 -2.86
CA VAL A 148 25.30 -15.83 -2.29
C VAL A 148 26.51 -16.66 -1.88
N ASP A 149 27.55 -16.73 -2.69
CA ASP A 149 28.77 -17.50 -2.38
C ASP A 149 29.49 -16.93 -1.15
N ALA A 150 29.59 -15.60 -1.04
CA ALA A 150 30.15 -14.94 0.13
C ALA A 150 29.32 -15.18 1.40
N ALA A 151 28.00 -15.15 1.28
CA ALA A 151 27.09 -15.44 2.39
C ALA A 151 27.22 -16.89 2.87
N LYS A 152 27.40 -17.85 1.96
CA LYS A 152 27.66 -19.27 2.28
C LYS A 152 29.03 -19.48 2.95
N ALA A 153 30.05 -18.75 2.49
CA ALA A 153 31.40 -18.82 3.07
C ALA A 153 31.48 -18.24 4.48
N SER A 154 30.60 -17.30 4.81
CA SER A 154 30.57 -16.62 6.13
C SER A 154 29.13 -16.38 6.58
N PRO A 155 28.45 -17.43 7.09
CA PRO A 155 27.03 -17.32 7.48
C PRO A 155 26.80 -16.24 8.54
N GLY A 156 25.74 -15.41 8.36
CA GLY A 156 25.34 -14.34 9.27
C GLY A 156 26.27 -13.12 9.28
N ARG A 157 27.34 -13.08 8.47
CA ARG A 157 28.27 -11.94 8.43
C ARG A 157 27.79 -10.80 7.56
N LEU A 158 27.20 -11.11 6.41
CA LEU A 158 26.70 -10.07 5.51
C LEU A 158 25.44 -9.41 6.06
N THR A 159 25.43 -8.09 6.02
CA THR A 159 24.33 -7.27 6.52
C THR A 159 23.46 -6.74 5.37
N TYR A 160 22.16 -6.60 5.62
CA TYR A 160 21.28 -5.91 4.66
C TYR A 160 20.31 -4.97 5.36
N ALA A 161 20.13 -3.78 4.76
CA ALA A 161 19.14 -2.81 5.18
C ALA A 161 17.76 -3.12 4.57
N HIS A 162 16.70 -2.89 5.33
CA HIS A 162 15.33 -3.02 4.88
C HIS A 162 14.39 -2.03 5.58
N SER A 163 13.16 -1.87 5.06
CA SER A 163 12.19 -0.85 5.50
C SER A 163 11.40 -1.19 6.79
N GLY A 164 11.89 -2.15 7.58
CA GLY A 164 11.31 -2.53 8.88
C GLY A 164 10.98 -4.01 9.00
N VAL A 165 11.09 -4.53 10.24
CA VAL A 165 10.86 -5.94 10.56
C VAL A 165 9.44 -6.37 10.20
N GLY A 166 9.29 -7.54 9.59
CA GLY A 166 7.99 -8.08 9.13
C GLY A 166 7.40 -7.41 7.90
N GLY A 167 8.00 -6.33 7.39
CA GLY A 167 7.60 -5.68 6.15
C GLY A 167 7.94 -6.51 4.89
N ALA A 168 7.46 -6.05 3.72
CA ALA A 168 7.66 -6.78 2.46
C ALA A 168 9.14 -6.98 2.11
N THR A 169 9.99 -5.97 2.34
CA THR A 169 11.43 -6.02 2.04
C THR A 169 12.19 -6.96 2.96
N HIS A 170 11.81 -7.04 4.24
CA HIS A 170 12.38 -7.99 5.18
C HIS A 170 11.96 -9.42 4.82
N VAL A 171 10.66 -9.66 4.69
CA VAL A 171 10.12 -11.00 4.42
C VAL A 171 10.59 -11.55 3.08
N GLY A 172 10.63 -10.72 2.02
CA GLY A 172 11.15 -11.14 0.73
C GLY A 172 12.63 -11.52 0.78
N MET A 173 13.44 -10.82 1.58
CA MET A 173 14.84 -11.17 1.77
C MET A 173 15.02 -12.45 2.58
N GLU A 174 14.19 -12.69 3.61
CA GLU A 174 14.19 -13.95 4.36
C GLU A 174 13.72 -15.14 3.50
N GLU A 175 12.71 -14.96 2.64
CA GLU A 175 12.33 -15.98 1.65
C GLU A 175 13.47 -16.29 0.69
N PHE A 176 14.17 -15.27 0.22
CA PHE A 176 15.35 -15.45 -0.64
C PHE A 176 16.49 -16.15 0.12
N ALA A 177 16.80 -15.72 1.33
CA ALA A 177 17.86 -16.33 2.14
C ALA A 177 17.58 -17.82 2.40
N MET A 178 16.33 -18.16 2.71
CA MET A 178 15.90 -19.54 2.89
C MET A 178 16.03 -20.34 1.58
N ALA A 179 15.58 -19.80 0.44
CA ALA A 179 15.65 -20.46 -0.86
C ALA A 179 17.11 -20.66 -1.35
N ALA A 180 18.00 -19.72 -1.01
CA ALA A 180 19.42 -19.77 -1.37
C ALA A 180 20.28 -20.60 -0.37
N GLY A 181 19.71 -20.98 0.79
CA GLY A 181 20.44 -21.69 1.86
C GLY A 181 21.55 -20.83 2.47
N ILE A 182 21.28 -19.53 2.69
CA ILE A 182 22.22 -18.56 3.27
C ILE A 182 21.67 -17.96 4.55
N GLN A 183 22.56 -17.41 5.37
CA GLN A 183 22.22 -16.65 6.57
C GLN A 183 22.75 -15.22 6.41
N LEU A 184 21.87 -14.25 6.64
CA LEU A 184 22.17 -12.81 6.56
C LEU A 184 21.83 -12.16 7.89
N ASN A 185 22.45 -11.02 8.18
CA ASN A 185 22.15 -10.20 9.34
C ASN A 185 21.32 -9.00 8.90
N HIS A 186 20.06 -8.94 9.31
CA HIS A 186 19.15 -7.87 8.89
C HIS A 186 19.31 -6.62 9.77
N VAL A 187 19.25 -5.44 9.15
CA VAL A 187 19.32 -4.13 9.82
C VAL A 187 18.05 -3.35 9.47
N PRO A 188 17.11 -3.21 10.42
CA PRO A 188 15.85 -2.52 10.17
C PRO A 188 16.01 -1.01 10.20
N TYR A 189 15.37 -0.32 9.24
CA TYR A 189 15.22 1.13 9.17
C TYR A 189 13.72 1.50 9.24
N LYS A 190 13.42 2.79 9.42
CA LYS A 190 12.02 3.30 9.47
C LYS A 190 11.30 3.20 8.12
N GLY A 191 12.04 3.06 7.03
CA GLY A 191 11.53 2.94 5.68
C GLY A 191 12.64 2.91 4.64
N GLY A 192 12.29 2.73 3.35
CA GLY A 192 13.25 2.56 2.27
C GLY A 192 14.19 3.74 2.08
N ALA A 193 13.72 4.98 2.26
CA ALA A 193 14.59 6.16 2.15
C ALA A 193 15.74 6.14 3.18
N ASP A 194 15.44 5.76 4.42
CA ASP A 194 16.47 5.67 5.48
C ASP A 194 17.41 4.47 5.23
N ALA A 195 16.85 3.32 4.78
CA ALA A 195 17.63 2.14 4.42
C ALA A 195 18.61 2.42 3.27
N LEU A 196 18.17 3.18 2.27
CA LEU A 196 19.01 3.63 1.16
C LEU A 196 20.18 4.49 1.66
N GLN A 197 19.95 5.42 2.59
CA GLN A 197 21.04 6.20 3.18
C GLN A 197 22.03 5.32 3.94
N GLY A 198 21.53 4.28 4.62
CA GLY A 198 22.37 3.30 5.33
C GLY A 198 23.36 2.59 4.39
N VAL A 199 22.90 2.12 3.22
CA VAL A 199 23.79 1.46 2.25
C VAL A 199 24.72 2.44 1.54
N LEU A 200 24.24 3.63 1.18
CA LEU A 200 25.09 4.67 0.56
C LEU A 200 26.17 5.16 1.52
N GLY A 201 25.90 5.17 2.83
CA GLY A 201 26.85 5.53 3.87
C GLY A 201 27.84 4.40 4.25
N GLY A 202 27.71 3.21 3.64
CA GLY A 202 28.57 2.06 3.93
C GLY A 202 28.34 1.41 5.29
N HIS A 203 27.15 1.63 5.90
CA HIS A 203 26.80 1.05 7.20
C HIS A 203 26.31 -0.41 7.09
N VAL A 204 25.95 -0.85 5.90
CA VAL A 204 25.46 -2.19 5.57
C VAL A 204 25.96 -2.62 4.19
N ASP A 205 26.04 -3.93 3.95
CA ASP A 205 26.59 -4.51 2.73
C ASP A 205 25.59 -4.48 1.56
N ALA A 206 24.29 -4.59 1.83
CA ALA A 206 23.25 -4.65 0.82
C ALA A 206 22.00 -3.87 1.23
N LEU A 207 21.22 -3.50 0.23
CA LEU A 207 19.90 -2.89 0.35
C LEU A 207 18.83 -3.85 -0.20
N ALA A 208 17.83 -4.16 0.61
CA ALA A 208 16.59 -4.81 0.19
C ALA A 208 15.47 -3.77 0.24
N ASP A 209 15.12 -3.18 -0.91
CA ASP A 209 14.12 -2.10 -0.95
C ASP A 209 13.34 -2.09 -2.27
N SER A 210 12.30 -1.26 -2.31
CA SER A 210 11.66 -0.87 -3.54
C SER A 210 12.61 0.02 -4.36
N SER A 211 12.21 0.41 -5.55
CA SER A 211 13.05 1.07 -6.56
C SER A 211 13.67 2.44 -6.17
N SER A 212 13.77 2.76 -4.87
CA SER A 212 14.56 3.90 -4.36
C SER A 212 16.03 3.84 -4.79
N TRP A 213 16.55 2.64 -5.04
CA TRP A 213 17.89 2.38 -5.57
C TRP A 213 18.06 2.80 -7.04
N ALA A 214 16.98 2.92 -7.83
CA ALA A 214 17.05 3.09 -9.28
C ALA A 214 17.92 4.27 -9.76
N PRO A 215 17.71 5.52 -9.30
CA PRO A 215 18.56 6.63 -9.73
C PRO A 215 20.02 6.47 -9.28
N HIS A 216 20.29 5.73 -8.21
CA HIS A 216 21.65 5.48 -7.72
C HIS A 216 22.35 4.37 -8.50
N VAL A 217 21.61 3.41 -9.04
CA VAL A 217 22.14 2.41 -9.99
C VAL A 217 22.53 3.09 -11.30
N GLU A 218 21.67 3.94 -11.84
CA GLU A 218 21.95 4.71 -13.06
C GLU A 218 23.14 5.67 -12.90
N ALA A 219 23.28 6.27 -11.72
CA ALA A 219 24.42 7.12 -11.37
C ALA A 219 25.70 6.33 -11.05
N GLY A 220 25.70 5.00 -11.14
CA GLY A 220 26.86 4.16 -10.86
C GLY A 220 27.29 4.13 -9.39
N LYS A 221 26.43 4.54 -8.45
CA LYS A 221 26.69 4.50 -7.00
C LYS A 221 26.30 3.16 -6.37
N LEU A 222 25.28 2.53 -6.91
CA LEU A 222 24.83 1.19 -6.52
C LEU A 222 24.88 0.25 -7.72
N ARG A 223 24.88 -1.05 -7.43
CA ARG A 223 24.69 -2.13 -8.41
C ARG A 223 23.46 -2.94 -7.99
N LEU A 224 22.52 -3.10 -8.92
CA LEU A 224 21.36 -3.95 -8.74
C LEU A 224 21.74 -5.38 -9.10
N LEU A 225 21.64 -6.30 -8.13
CA LEU A 225 22.02 -7.70 -8.31
C LEU A 225 20.87 -8.55 -8.83
N ALA A 226 19.64 -8.28 -8.37
CA ALA A 226 18.43 -8.96 -8.82
C ALA A 226 17.19 -8.14 -8.48
N THR A 227 16.11 -8.32 -9.23
CA THR A 227 14.75 -7.86 -8.87
C THR A 227 13.89 -9.04 -8.39
N TRP A 228 12.76 -8.72 -7.71
CA TRP A 228 11.89 -9.75 -7.12
C TRP A 228 10.54 -9.89 -7.84
N GLY A 229 10.43 -9.34 -9.04
CA GLY A 229 9.23 -9.41 -9.86
C GLY A 229 9.08 -10.76 -10.58
N GLU A 230 7.88 -11.01 -11.10
CA GLU A 230 7.63 -12.14 -12.01
C GLU A 230 8.45 -12.04 -13.29
N GLN A 231 8.73 -10.81 -13.74
CA GLN A 231 9.46 -10.48 -14.94
C GLN A 231 10.43 -9.33 -14.66
N ARG A 232 11.45 -9.19 -15.51
CA ARG A 232 12.37 -8.05 -15.48
C ARG A 232 11.60 -6.75 -15.72
N THR A 233 12.06 -5.65 -15.13
CA THR A 233 11.49 -4.34 -15.42
C THR A 233 12.01 -3.82 -16.76
N ALA A 234 11.21 -2.99 -17.44
CA ALA A 234 11.61 -2.39 -18.71
C ALA A 234 12.85 -1.49 -18.55
N ARG A 235 13.00 -0.84 -17.39
CA ARG A 235 14.10 0.08 -17.06
C ARG A 235 15.41 -0.65 -16.77
N PHE A 236 15.35 -1.81 -16.12
CA PHE A 236 16.51 -2.64 -15.74
C PHE A 236 16.44 -4.03 -16.39
N LYS A 237 16.21 -4.06 -17.70
CA LYS A 237 16.04 -5.27 -18.49
C LYS A 237 17.22 -6.25 -18.45
N ASP A 238 18.41 -5.75 -18.14
CA ASP A 238 19.61 -6.57 -18.04
C ASP A 238 19.81 -7.20 -16.65
N THR A 239 19.04 -6.74 -15.63
CA THR A 239 19.06 -7.31 -14.30
C THR A 239 18.08 -8.49 -14.21
N PRO A 240 18.55 -9.70 -13.83
CA PRO A 240 17.68 -10.85 -13.70
C PRO A 240 16.71 -10.73 -12.53
N THR A 241 15.60 -11.46 -12.59
CA THR A 241 14.75 -11.66 -11.41
C THR A 241 15.28 -12.83 -10.56
N LEU A 242 14.93 -12.87 -9.26
CA LEU A 242 15.22 -14.03 -8.40
C LEU A 242 14.64 -15.31 -9.01
N LYS A 243 13.45 -15.23 -9.61
CA LYS A 243 12.77 -16.35 -10.26
C LYS A 243 13.56 -16.91 -11.44
N GLU A 244 14.10 -16.05 -12.32
CA GLU A 244 14.97 -16.45 -13.45
C GLU A 244 16.25 -17.13 -12.98
N MET A 245 16.73 -16.78 -11.78
CA MET A 245 17.93 -17.36 -11.18
C MET A 245 17.64 -18.64 -10.38
N GLY A 246 16.40 -19.16 -10.42
CA GLY A 246 16.00 -20.42 -9.78
C GLY A 246 15.53 -20.25 -8.31
N TYR A 247 15.49 -19.04 -7.79
CA TYR A 247 14.92 -18.77 -6.47
C TYR A 247 13.44 -18.40 -6.65
N HIS A 248 12.51 -19.31 -6.39
CA HIS A 248 11.08 -19.08 -6.60
C HIS A 248 10.46 -18.07 -5.61
N VAL A 249 11.05 -16.88 -5.54
CA VAL A 249 10.64 -15.77 -4.69
C VAL A 249 10.12 -14.64 -5.57
N VAL A 250 8.87 -14.27 -5.36
CA VAL A 250 8.21 -13.13 -6.01
C VAL A 250 7.50 -12.32 -4.94
N VAL A 251 7.83 -11.04 -4.86
CA VAL A 251 7.22 -10.14 -3.87
C VAL A 251 6.40 -9.09 -4.59
N ASP A 252 5.10 -9.11 -4.33
CA ASP A 252 4.17 -8.07 -4.77
C ASP A 252 3.80 -7.20 -3.56
N ALA A 253 4.07 -5.91 -3.65
CA ALA A 253 3.63 -4.94 -2.65
C ALA A 253 2.95 -3.76 -3.34
N PRO A 254 1.64 -3.83 -3.48
CA PRO A 254 0.88 -2.79 -4.14
C PRO A 254 0.82 -1.51 -3.31
N ASN A 255 0.81 -0.38 -4.00
CA ASN A 255 0.42 0.90 -3.44
C ASN A 255 -1.11 0.99 -3.47
N GLY A 256 -1.73 0.55 -2.39
CA GLY A 256 -3.18 0.63 -2.22
C GLY A 256 -3.58 1.79 -1.34
N ILE A 257 -4.74 2.36 -1.60
CA ILE A 257 -5.29 3.49 -0.85
C ILE A 257 -6.68 3.16 -0.33
N GLY A 258 -7.00 3.75 0.81
CA GLY A 258 -8.31 3.58 1.45
C GLY A 258 -8.63 4.69 2.43
N ALA A 259 -9.76 4.51 3.08
CA ALA A 259 -10.32 5.35 4.13
C ALA A 259 -10.68 4.49 5.35
N PRO A 260 -10.97 5.09 6.50
CA PRO A 260 -11.56 4.37 7.64
C PRO A 260 -12.88 3.70 7.24
N LYS A 261 -13.19 2.57 7.87
CA LYS A 261 -14.49 1.89 7.67
C LYS A 261 -15.65 2.77 8.13
N GLY A 262 -16.78 2.68 7.42
CA GLY A 262 -17.99 3.44 7.75
C GLY A 262 -18.09 4.81 7.05
N ILE A 263 -17.19 5.12 6.13
CA ILE A 263 -17.29 6.31 5.27
C ILE A 263 -18.60 6.28 4.47
N ASP A 264 -19.22 7.46 4.30
CA ASP A 264 -20.42 7.61 3.48
C ASP A 264 -20.19 7.05 2.06
N PRO A 265 -21.10 6.19 1.54
CA PRO A 265 -20.93 5.58 0.21
C PRO A 265 -20.81 6.59 -0.94
N ALA A 266 -21.45 7.75 -0.86
CA ALA A 266 -21.36 8.77 -1.91
C ALA A 266 -20.00 9.48 -1.86
N ILE A 267 -19.45 9.75 -0.67
CA ILE A 267 -18.09 10.27 -0.49
C ILE A 267 -17.08 9.25 -1.01
N LEU A 268 -17.23 7.97 -0.65
CA LEU A 268 -16.36 6.90 -1.14
C LEU A 268 -16.37 6.79 -2.67
N ALA A 269 -17.54 6.89 -3.29
CA ALA A 269 -17.67 6.87 -4.75
C ALA A 269 -16.95 8.06 -5.40
N ARG A 270 -17.05 9.27 -4.84
CA ARG A 270 -16.31 10.45 -5.32
C ARG A 270 -14.80 10.29 -5.18
N LEU A 271 -14.33 9.74 -4.06
CA LEU A 271 -12.91 9.42 -3.87
C LEU A 271 -12.44 8.40 -4.92
N ARG A 272 -13.16 7.29 -5.10
CA ARG A 272 -12.84 6.27 -6.09
C ARG A 272 -12.71 6.86 -7.49
N GLU A 273 -13.66 7.69 -7.90
CA GLU A 273 -13.63 8.33 -9.22
C GLU A 273 -12.46 9.30 -9.37
N ALA A 274 -12.18 10.15 -8.35
CA ALA A 274 -11.08 11.09 -8.40
C ALA A 274 -9.72 10.36 -8.49
N PHE A 275 -9.53 9.29 -7.73
CA PHE A 275 -8.29 8.52 -7.76
C PHE A 275 -8.18 7.64 -9.03
N ARG A 276 -9.27 7.17 -9.60
CA ARG A 276 -9.28 6.50 -10.90
C ARG A 276 -8.76 7.43 -12.00
N GLN A 277 -9.25 8.67 -12.03
CA GLN A 277 -8.76 9.69 -12.98
C GLN A 277 -7.29 10.02 -12.72
N ALA A 278 -6.90 10.15 -11.47
CA ALA A 278 -5.51 10.44 -11.10
C ALA A 278 -4.54 9.34 -11.57
N VAL A 279 -4.89 8.07 -11.40
CA VAL A 279 -4.07 6.94 -11.89
C VAL A 279 -3.95 6.95 -13.42
N ALA A 280 -5.01 7.33 -14.13
CA ALA A 280 -5.01 7.38 -15.59
C ALA A 280 -4.21 8.57 -16.17
N SER A 281 -3.86 9.57 -15.34
CA SER A 281 -3.21 10.81 -15.78
C SER A 281 -1.78 10.60 -16.30
N ALA A 282 -1.38 11.46 -17.23
CA ALA A 282 -0.02 11.47 -17.74
C ALA A 282 1.00 11.84 -16.65
N GLU A 283 0.64 12.76 -15.74
CA GLU A 283 1.51 13.17 -14.64
C GLU A 283 1.84 12.02 -13.68
N PHE A 284 0.82 11.24 -13.29
CA PHE A 284 1.04 10.09 -12.42
C PHE A 284 1.88 9.02 -13.11
N LYS A 285 1.58 8.71 -14.37
CA LYS A 285 2.34 7.74 -15.17
C LYS A 285 3.81 8.15 -15.32
N ALA A 286 4.09 9.42 -15.59
CA ALA A 286 5.46 9.92 -15.70
C ALA A 286 6.26 9.76 -14.39
N VAL A 287 5.62 9.99 -13.24
CA VAL A 287 6.29 9.79 -11.94
C VAL A 287 6.51 8.30 -11.67
N THR A 288 5.51 7.45 -11.91
CA THR A 288 5.63 6.00 -11.67
C THR A 288 6.66 5.35 -12.58
N GLU A 289 6.77 5.80 -13.84
CA GLU A 289 7.83 5.38 -14.76
C GLU A 289 9.22 5.80 -14.24
N LYS A 290 9.36 7.06 -13.81
CA LYS A 290 10.62 7.59 -13.27
C LYS A 290 11.12 6.82 -12.04
N ILE A 291 10.21 6.36 -11.18
CA ILE A 291 10.55 5.61 -9.96
C ILE A 291 10.44 4.09 -10.14
N ASP A 292 10.27 3.58 -11.36
CA ASP A 292 10.11 2.16 -11.68
C ASP A 292 9.01 1.48 -10.84
N ALA A 293 7.85 2.13 -10.74
CA ALA A 293 6.69 1.63 -10.00
C ALA A 293 5.53 1.41 -10.98
N PRO A 294 5.34 0.19 -11.51
CA PRO A 294 4.36 -0.06 -12.56
C PRO A 294 2.93 0.29 -12.12
N VAL A 295 2.18 0.93 -13.01
CA VAL A 295 0.75 1.18 -12.77
C VAL A 295 0.01 -0.16 -12.85
N LEU A 296 -0.62 -0.55 -11.73
CA LEU A 296 -1.36 -1.81 -11.57
C LEU A 296 -2.73 -1.52 -10.93
N TYR A 297 -3.59 -0.86 -11.70
CA TYR A 297 -4.88 -0.40 -11.19
C TYR A 297 -5.85 -1.53 -10.91
N LEU A 298 -6.47 -1.48 -9.72
CA LEU A 298 -7.71 -2.17 -9.38
C LEU A 298 -8.66 -1.15 -8.73
N ASP A 299 -9.93 -1.22 -9.04
CA ASP A 299 -10.93 -0.45 -8.32
C ASP A 299 -11.08 -0.92 -6.86
N GLY A 300 -11.84 -0.15 -6.06
CA GLY A 300 -11.98 -0.45 -4.63
C GLY A 300 -12.49 -1.86 -4.33
N PRO A 301 -13.59 -2.32 -4.94
CA PRO A 301 -14.12 -3.68 -4.77
C PRO A 301 -13.14 -4.78 -5.15
N ASP A 302 -12.44 -4.65 -6.28
CA ASP A 302 -11.47 -5.65 -6.72
C ASP A 302 -10.20 -5.62 -5.90
N TYR A 303 -9.80 -4.42 -5.42
CA TYR A 303 -8.69 -4.33 -4.48
C TYR A 303 -9.03 -4.95 -3.11
N GLU A 304 -10.26 -4.81 -2.62
CA GLU A 304 -10.72 -5.50 -1.40
C GLU A 304 -10.67 -7.03 -1.55
N LYS A 305 -11.08 -7.57 -2.68
CA LYS A 305 -10.94 -9.02 -3.00
C LYS A 305 -9.49 -9.46 -3.00
N TYR A 306 -8.61 -8.65 -3.61
CA TYR A 306 -7.17 -8.91 -3.62
C TYR A 306 -6.61 -8.96 -2.19
N VAL A 307 -6.93 -7.99 -1.33
CA VAL A 307 -6.48 -7.95 0.07
C VAL A 307 -6.95 -9.18 0.84
N ASN A 308 -8.20 -9.61 0.64
CA ASN A 308 -8.74 -10.83 1.25
C ASN A 308 -7.97 -12.08 0.80
N THR A 309 -7.61 -12.17 -0.48
CA THR A 309 -6.80 -13.27 -1.02
C THR A 309 -5.40 -13.29 -0.40
N VAL A 310 -4.76 -12.12 -0.30
CA VAL A 310 -3.44 -12.01 0.36
C VAL A 310 -3.55 -12.39 1.83
N TYR A 311 -4.57 -11.92 2.54
CA TYR A 311 -4.79 -12.27 3.93
C TYR A 311 -4.82 -13.78 4.16
N GLN A 312 -5.48 -14.54 3.29
CA GLN A 312 -5.55 -16.01 3.39
C GLN A 312 -4.17 -16.67 3.16
N LYS A 313 -3.34 -16.11 2.27
CA LYS A 313 -2.00 -16.65 1.96
C LYS A 313 -0.98 -16.36 3.07
N GLU A 314 -1.17 -15.29 3.83
CA GLU A 314 -0.21 -14.85 4.86
C GLU A 314 -0.04 -15.88 5.98
N THR A 315 -1.06 -16.66 6.34
CA THR A 315 -0.95 -17.69 7.38
C THR A 315 0.19 -18.68 7.07
N ALA A 316 0.20 -19.22 5.86
CA ALA A 316 1.24 -20.17 5.43
C ALA A 316 2.63 -19.51 5.39
N LEU A 317 2.72 -18.24 5.01
CA LEU A 317 3.97 -17.49 4.99
C LEU A 317 4.51 -17.24 6.40
N ILE A 318 3.65 -16.84 7.33
CA ILE A 318 3.99 -16.61 8.75
C ILE A 318 4.59 -17.88 9.37
N ASP A 319 3.96 -19.04 9.11
CA ASP A 319 4.40 -20.32 9.68
C ASP A 319 5.70 -20.79 9.01
N ARG A 320 5.82 -20.70 7.69
CA ARG A 320 7.01 -21.13 6.94
C ARG A 320 8.27 -20.35 7.34
N LEU A 321 8.15 -19.04 7.54
CA LEU A 321 9.27 -18.18 7.93
C LEU A 321 9.41 -18.03 9.44
N LYS A 322 8.58 -18.71 10.26
CA LYS A 322 8.56 -18.55 11.72
C LYS A 322 8.53 -17.09 12.18
N LEU A 323 7.75 -16.26 11.48
CA LEU A 323 7.77 -14.82 11.70
C LEU A 323 7.39 -14.40 13.12
N ARG A 324 6.63 -15.24 13.85
CA ARG A 324 6.32 -14.99 15.28
C ARG A 324 7.56 -15.03 16.16
N GLU A 325 8.54 -15.85 15.82
CA GLU A 325 9.83 -15.95 16.54
C GLU A 325 10.76 -14.83 16.09
N LEU A 326 10.89 -14.64 14.79
CA LEU A 326 11.73 -13.61 14.17
C LEU A 326 11.40 -12.17 14.62
N MET A 327 10.13 -11.89 14.92
CA MET A 327 9.71 -10.56 15.40
C MET A 327 9.87 -10.36 16.91
N ARG A 328 10.32 -11.38 17.66
CA ARG A 328 10.62 -11.31 19.10
C ARG A 328 12.11 -11.17 19.39
N SER A 329 12.96 -11.52 18.42
CA SER A 329 14.41 -11.35 18.45
C SER A 329 14.81 -9.90 18.13
#